data_d5e4f18955a637adfd184c3e4836025a
#
_entry.id   d5e4f18955a637adfd184c3e4836025a
#
_cell.length_a   1.000
_cell.length_b   1.000
_cell.length_c   1.000
_cell.angle_alpha   90.00
_cell.angle_beta   90.00
_cell.angle_gamma   90.00
#
_symmetry.space_group_name_H-M   'P 1'
#
loop_
_entity.id
_entity.type
_entity.pdbx_description
1 polymer ?
#
loop_
_entity_poly.entity_id
_entity_poly.type
_entity_poly.pdbx_seq_one_letter_code
_entity_poly.pdbx_strand_id
1 'polypeptide(L)'
;MRVFENSSFLSLLFLTLTAFLGLQEINAQEISYFAQMNTIVSKGDNAPFWFVANRQGLSSLDNSNGYARYGMKIDGSIGKENVWKYSAGIDLSAGYNMERCVSVNQLYADASWKWLTLSLGMKHRSGEMRGFSDVKYCSSSEGEIRKPNFPHLYRSILSDIGSGGLLFSGNSSPIPQFRVEVPEFVSIFGRDTWIKLRGHIAYGMFLDHNFQEDFTAKNPNARYAKKVMYHSKALFMKFGKPEKFPLEVEGGLEMYSQFGGDFYMHSKGKYMSMPGGVKDFFKAFVPGSGDGSTPGPEQANMSGNHIGNWHLALTLHTKPLDIRVYGEHMFEDFSQLFFFEYQSNREGKKEIVYYPWRDIQLGISVKNKSGYLKFISNVCYEYMSTYDQSGAGYNDPGPNYSEQMDGCDDYYNHSIYPGWHNHGMGIGNPLVFSPLYNNNGSLVFSGNRLKSHHFGMNGSFGNKHLFLYRMMYTYSENWGTYFNPFNEKKYTTSMLADVVYTPCKSNWMFSLSLAFDKSNLIGNNWGAMVSIARIGVIK
;
A
#
# COMPACT_ATOMS: atom_id res chain seq x y z
N MET A 1 -15.24 12.59 -22.85
CA MET A 1 -14.50 11.68 -23.71
C MET A 1 -13.22 12.38 -24.18
N ARG A 2 -12.23 12.53 -23.27
CA ARG A 2 -10.87 13.02 -23.53
C ARG A 2 -9.90 12.13 -22.75
N VAL A 3 -9.67 10.92 -23.26
CA VAL A 3 -8.88 9.88 -22.55
C VAL A 3 -7.40 9.85 -23.02
N PHE A 4 -7.02 10.62 -24.04
CA PHE A 4 -5.73 10.47 -24.70
C PHE A 4 -5.07 11.82 -25.04
N GLU A 5 -4.61 12.56 -24.04
CA GLU A 5 -3.72 13.72 -24.27
C GLU A 5 -2.24 13.50 -23.87
N ASN A 6 -1.81 12.27 -23.56
CA ASN A 6 -0.39 11.97 -23.39
C ASN A 6 0.08 10.90 -24.38
N SER A 7 0.07 11.24 -25.66
CA SER A 7 0.58 10.40 -26.77
C SER A 7 2.07 10.01 -26.57
N SER A 8 2.86 10.82 -25.88
CA SER A 8 4.29 10.59 -25.65
C SER A 8 4.58 9.40 -24.73
N PHE A 9 3.78 9.20 -23.68
CA PHE A 9 3.98 8.08 -22.75
C PHE A 9 3.59 6.74 -23.36
N LEU A 10 2.46 6.70 -24.05
CA LEU A 10 2.03 5.52 -24.81
C LEU A 10 2.99 5.20 -25.98
N SER A 11 3.51 6.23 -26.65
CA SER A 11 4.50 6.05 -27.72
C SER A 11 5.83 5.52 -27.18
N LEU A 12 6.29 5.97 -26.03
CA LEU A 12 7.52 5.47 -25.40
C LEU A 12 7.35 4.01 -24.92
N LEU A 13 6.18 3.68 -24.35
CA LEU A 13 5.84 2.30 -23.94
C LEU A 13 5.75 1.38 -25.17
N PHE A 14 5.17 1.86 -26.26
CA PHE A 14 5.05 1.10 -27.53
C PHE A 14 6.42 0.93 -28.20
N LEU A 15 7.28 1.95 -28.19
CA LEU A 15 8.65 1.89 -28.69
C LEU A 15 9.54 0.95 -27.88
N THR A 16 9.40 0.93 -26.56
CA THR A 16 10.13 -0.03 -25.71
C THR A 16 9.62 -1.45 -25.93
N LEU A 17 8.31 -1.65 -26.08
CA LEU A 17 7.72 -2.96 -26.39
C LEU A 17 8.15 -3.47 -27.77
N THR A 18 8.19 -2.61 -28.81
CA THR A 18 8.62 -2.97 -30.17
C THR A 18 10.13 -3.20 -30.27
N ALA A 19 10.95 -2.45 -29.53
CA ALA A 19 12.39 -2.70 -29.44
C ALA A 19 12.70 -4.05 -28.77
N PHE A 20 11.91 -4.48 -27.79
CA PHE A 20 12.03 -5.80 -27.16
C PHE A 20 11.56 -6.95 -28.06
N LEU A 21 10.56 -6.73 -28.91
CA LEU A 21 10.02 -7.76 -29.82
C LEU A 21 10.94 -8.05 -31.02
N GLY A 22 11.93 -7.19 -31.29
CA GLY A 22 12.91 -7.35 -32.40
C GLY A 22 14.14 -8.20 -32.08
N LEU A 23 14.28 -8.73 -30.87
CA LEU A 23 15.46 -9.52 -30.47
C LEU A 23 15.28 -11.01 -30.75
N GLN A 24 16.16 -11.55 -31.58
CA GLN A 24 16.14 -12.91 -32.15
C GLN A 24 16.57 -14.02 -31.18
N GLU A 25 16.21 -14.15 -29.99
CA GLU A 25 16.31 -15.37 -29.19
C GLU A 25 15.39 -15.27 -27.96
N ILE A 26 14.09 -15.31 -28.18
CA ILE A 26 13.11 -15.33 -27.09
C ILE A 26 12.92 -16.79 -26.64
N ASN A 27 13.50 -17.16 -25.52
CA ASN A 27 13.28 -18.45 -24.88
C ASN A 27 12.11 -18.37 -23.90
N ALA A 28 11.17 -19.31 -24.00
CA ALA A 28 10.04 -19.51 -23.08
C ALA A 28 9.21 -18.24 -22.77
N GLN A 29 8.30 -17.90 -23.67
CA GLN A 29 7.29 -16.87 -23.43
C GLN A 29 6.04 -17.52 -22.81
N GLU A 30 5.59 -17.00 -21.67
CA GLU A 30 4.31 -17.39 -21.06
C GLU A 30 3.35 -16.19 -21.13
N ILE A 31 2.17 -16.40 -21.71
CA ILE A 31 1.09 -15.42 -21.73
C ILE A 31 -0.01 -15.92 -20.81
N SER A 32 -0.22 -15.18 -19.74
CA SER A 32 -1.23 -15.48 -18.73
C SER A 32 -2.34 -14.43 -18.74
N TYR A 33 -3.56 -14.83 -18.42
CA TYR A 33 -4.69 -13.91 -18.32
C TYR A 33 -5.57 -14.21 -17.12
N PHE A 34 -6.33 -13.22 -16.70
CA PHE A 34 -7.50 -13.39 -15.86
C PHE A 34 -8.66 -12.52 -16.35
N ALA A 35 -9.87 -13.01 -16.07
CA ALA A 35 -11.12 -12.24 -16.20
C ALA A 35 -11.89 -12.41 -14.90
N GLN A 36 -12.40 -11.33 -14.31
CA GLN A 36 -13.13 -11.33 -13.06
C GLN A 36 -14.37 -10.47 -13.16
N MET A 37 -15.47 -10.93 -12.59
CA MET A 37 -16.66 -10.14 -12.31
C MET A 37 -16.90 -10.12 -10.82
N ASN A 38 -17.28 -8.97 -10.30
CA ASN A 38 -17.56 -8.75 -8.90
C ASN A 38 -18.84 -7.94 -8.74
N THR A 39 -19.71 -8.33 -7.83
CA THR A 39 -20.95 -7.61 -7.51
C THR A 39 -21.10 -7.55 -6.01
N ILE A 40 -21.40 -6.36 -5.50
CA ILE A 40 -21.65 -6.08 -4.09
C ILE A 40 -23.10 -5.60 -3.95
N VAL A 41 -23.80 -6.19 -2.99
CA VAL A 41 -25.10 -5.73 -2.53
C VAL A 41 -25.04 -5.60 -1.02
N SER A 42 -25.29 -4.41 -0.53
CA SER A 42 -25.20 -4.11 0.90
C SER A 42 -26.33 -3.20 1.35
N LYS A 43 -26.45 -3.01 2.65
CA LYS A 43 -27.38 -2.10 3.29
C LYS A 43 -26.68 -1.40 4.44
N GLY A 44 -26.89 -0.11 4.55
CA GLY A 44 -26.30 0.76 5.56
C GLY A 44 -26.04 2.14 5.00
N ASP A 45 -25.21 2.91 5.69
CA ASP A 45 -24.78 4.24 5.26
C ASP A 45 -23.78 4.17 4.10
N ASN A 46 -22.98 3.09 4.07
CA ASN A 46 -21.97 2.82 3.06
C ASN A 46 -21.89 1.31 2.74
N ALA A 47 -21.17 0.93 1.70
CA ALA A 47 -20.71 -0.43 1.52
C ALA A 47 -19.80 -0.82 2.72
N PRO A 48 -19.84 -2.09 3.19
CA PRO A 48 -19.05 -2.53 4.33
C PRO A 48 -17.55 -2.26 4.14
N PHE A 49 -16.90 -1.85 5.23
CA PHE A 49 -15.50 -1.43 5.23
C PHE A 49 -14.55 -2.39 4.50
N TRP A 50 -14.62 -3.68 4.79
CA TRP A 50 -13.74 -4.67 4.14
C TRP A 50 -14.12 -4.99 2.68
N PHE A 51 -15.23 -4.48 2.16
CA PHE A 51 -15.54 -4.47 0.74
C PHE A 51 -14.93 -3.27 0.01
N VAL A 52 -14.58 -2.23 0.75
CA VAL A 52 -13.94 -1.00 0.24
C VAL A 52 -12.42 -1.06 0.43
N ALA A 53 -11.94 -1.47 1.59
CA ALA A 53 -10.54 -1.47 1.99
C ALA A 53 -9.70 -2.56 1.29
N ASN A 54 -8.45 -2.24 0.98
CA ASN A 54 -7.46 -3.14 0.38
C ASN A 54 -7.91 -3.77 -0.96
N ARG A 55 -8.71 -3.05 -1.75
CA ARG A 55 -9.20 -3.46 -3.08
C ARG A 55 -8.41 -2.85 -4.25
N GLN A 56 -7.23 -2.29 -3.97
CA GLN A 56 -6.32 -1.76 -5.00
C GLN A 56 -6.95 -0.59 -5.79
N GLY A 57 -7.78 0.23 -5.12
CA GLY A 57 -8.51 1.33 -5.73
C GLY A 57 -9.75 0.93 -6.54
N LEU A 58 -10.11 -0.35 -6.56
CA LEU A 58 -11.40 -0.84 -7.08
C LEU A 58 -12.43 -0.79 -5.96
N SER A 59 -12.74 0.42 -5.52
CA SER A 59 -13.56 0.69 -4.32
C SER A 59 -14.74 1.58 -4.68
N SER A 60 -15.81 1.43 -3.92
CA SER A 60 -16.97 2.32 -3.92
C SER A 60 -17.63 2.28 -2.56
N LEU A 61 -18.17 3.40 -2.13
CA LEU A 61 -19.00 3.49 -0.92
C LEU A 61 -20.48 3.16 -1.18
N ASP A 62 -20.89 3.06 -2.45
CA ASP A 62 -22.26 2.75 -2.82
C ASP A 62 -22.68 1.35 -2.37
N ASN A 63 -23.88 1.24 -1.83
CA ASN A 63 -24.45 -0.02 -1.32
C ASN A 63 -24.67 -1.08 -2.40
N SER A 64 -24.80 -0.66 -3.66
CA SER A 64 -24.92 -1.55 -4.81
C SER A 64 -23.91 -1.13 -5.86
N ASN A 65 -22.86 -1.90 -6.00
CA ASN A 65 -21.78 -1.63 -6.94
C ASN A 65 -21.21 -2.93 -7.50
N GLY A 66 -20.40 -2.81 -8.54
CA GLY A 66 -19.72 -3.97 -9.12
C GLY A 66 -18.88 -3.59 -10.32
N TYR A 67 -17.97 -4.50 -10.66
CA TYR A 67 -17.06 -4.30 -11.78
C TYR A 67 -16.76 -5.62 -12.50
N ALA A 68 -16.44 -5.49 -13.78
CA ALA A 68 -15.71 -6.48 -14.56
C ALA A 68 -14.25 -6.04 -14.69
N ARG A 69 -13.32 -6.98 -14.57
CA ARG A 69 -11.88 -6.74 -14.62
C ARG A 69 -11.24 -7.77 -15.55
N TYR A 70 -10.34 -7.33 -16.38
CA TYR A 70 -9.57 -8.16 -17.28
C TYR A 70 -8.11 -7.80 -17.21
N GLY A 71 -7.24 -8.79 -17.08
CA GLY A 71 -5.81 -8.59 -17.09
C GLY A 71 -5.07 -9.62 -17.92
N MET A 72 -3.96 -9.19 -18.48
CA MET A 72 -3.03 -10.03 -19.23
C MET A 72 -1.60 -9.73 -18.77
N LYS A 73 -0.79 -10.75 -18.74
CA LYS A 73 0.62 -10.67 -18.38
C LYS A 73 1.44 -11.53 -19.34
N ILE A 74 2.56 -10.99 -19.76
CA ILE A 74 3.55 -11.68 -20.58
C ILE A 74 4.83 -11.76 -19.74
N ASP A 75 5.35 -12.96 -19.57
CA ASP A 75 6.64 -13.21 -18.92
C ASP A 75 7.55 -13.95 -19.88
N GLY A 76 8.84 -13.61 -19.88
CA GLY A 76 9.81 -14.32 -20.70
C GLY A 76 11.24 -14.08 -20.26
N SER A 77 12.15 -14.77 -20.94
CA SER A 77 13.58 -14.64 -20.70
C SER A 77 14.34 -14.63 -22.02
N ILE A 78 15.52 -13.99 -21.98
CA ILE A 78 16.39 -13.81 -23.15
C ILE A 78 17.82 -14.26 -22.80
N GLY A 79 18.48 -14.87 -23.78
CA GLY A 79 19.89 -15.28 -23.70
C GLY A 79 20.10 -16.66 -23.10
N LYS A 80 21.36 -17.14 -23.21
CA LYS A 80 21.80 -18.38 -22.59
C LYS A 80 21.70 -18.23 -21.06
N GLU A 81 21.21 -19.25 -20.37
CA GLU A 81 21.03 -19.28 -18.91
C GLU A 81 19.91 -18.35 -18.36
N ASN A 82 19.04 -17.77 -19.21
CA ASN A 82 17.93 -16.91 -18.79
C ASN A 82 18.34 -15.75 -17.86
N VAL A 83 19.49 -15.14 -18.12
CA VAL A 83 20.07 -14.07 -17.30
C VAL A 83 19.23 -12.80 -17.35
N TRP A 84 18.61 -12.52 -18.51
CA TRP A 84 17.66 -11.44 -18.70
C TRP A 84 16.24 -11.98 -18.63
N LYS A 85 15.39 -11.34 -17.84
CA LYS A 85 13.96 -11.63 -17.77
C LYS A 85 13.19 -10.36 -18.08
N TYR A 86 12.04 -10.52 -18.68
CA TYR A 86 11.12 -9.41 -18.92
C TYR A 86 9.70 -9.81 -18.50
N SER A 87 8.92 -8.82 -18.11
CA SER A 87 7.51 -8.96 -17.81
C SER A 87 6.78 -7.71 -18.26
N ALA A 88 5.62 -7.86 -18.85
CA ALA A 88 4.73 -6.74 -19.12
C ALA A 88 3.30 -7.14 -18.76
N GLY A 89 2.53 -6.19 -18.25
CA GLY A 89 1.15 -6.47 -17.84
C GLY A 89 0.22 -5.31 -18.03
N ILE A 90 -1.02 -5.64 -18.35
CA ILE A 90 -2.15 -4.73 -18.41
C ILE A 90 -3.29 -5.29 -17.56
N ASP A 91 -4.03 -4.41 -16.92
CA ASP A 91 -5.17 -4.73 -16.10
C ASP A 91 -6.17 -3.58 -16.15
N LEU A 92 -7.34 -3.86 -16.67
CA LEU A 92 -8.39 -2.89 -16.94
C LEU A 92 -9.65 -3.30 -16.20
N SER A 93 -10.43 -2.32 -15.76
CA SER A 93 -11.75 -2.58 -15.19
C SER A 93 -12.80 -1.60 -15.69
N ALA A 94 -14.04 -2.06 -15.69
CA ALA A 94 -15.21 -1.24 -15.92
C ALA A 94 -16.30 -1.68 -14.94
N GLY A 95 -17.04 -0.72 -14.36
CA GLY A 95 -18.04 -1.02 -13.35
C GLY A 95 -19.16 0.02 -13.26
N TYR A 96 -20.18 -0.33 -12.51
CA TYR A 96 -21.29 0.55 -12.17
C TYR A 96 -21.19 0.97 -10.70
N ASN A 97 -21.59 2.18 -10.40
CA ASN A 97 -21.51 2.79 -9.07
C ASN A 97 -20.10 2.66 -8.46
N MET A 98 -19.08 2.78 -9.29
CA MET A 98 -17.68 2.82 -8.90
C MET A 98 -17.20 4.26 -8.94
N GLU A 99 -16.26 4.62 -8.06
CA GLU A 99 -15.63 5.95 -8.08
C GLU A 99 -15.01 6.26 -9.46
N ARG A 100 -14.58 5.23 -10.16
CA ARG A 100 -14.13 5.29 -11.56
C ARG A 100 -14.84 4.22 -12.36
N CYS A 101 -15.78 4.64 -13.21
CA CYS A 101 -16.54 3.72 -14.06
C CYS A 101 -15.63 2.89 -15.00
N VAL A 102 -14.52 3.45 -15.46
CA VAL A 102 -13.48 2.75 -16.24
C VAL A 102 -12.12 3.11 -15.65
N SER A 103 -11.27 2.13 -15.41
CA SER A 103 -9.93 2.37 -14.89
C SER A 103 -8.87 1.43 -15.47
N VAL A 104 -7.65 1.97 -15.58
CA VAL A 104 -6.42 1.20 -15.77
C VAL A 104 -5.88 0.91 -14.38
N ASN A 105 -5.90 -0.35 -13.96
CA ASN A 105 -5.43 -0.77 -12.63
C ASN A 105 -3.95 -1.09 -12.63
N GLN A 106 -3.45 -1.64 -13.74
CA GLN A 106 -2.03 -1.84 -13.99
C GLN A 106 -1.72 -1.63 -15.47
N LEU A 107 -0.58 -1.04 -15.73
CA LEU A 107 0.06 -0.97 -17.04
C LEU A 107 1.56 -0.80 -16.79
N TYR A 108 2.33 -1.86 -17.00
CA TYR A 108 3.74 -1.86 -16.67
C TYR A 108 4.60 -2.70 -17.60
N ALA A 109 5.89 -2.39 -17.61
CA ALA A 109 6.93 -3.20 -18.21
C ALA A 109 8.12 -3.30 -17.26
N ASP A 110 8.64 -4.51 -17.07
CA ASP A 110 9.80 -4.82 -16.24
C ASP A 110 10.90 -5.44 -17.11
N ALA A 111 12.15 -5.06 -16.84
CA ALA A 111 13.34 -5.70 -17.36
C ALA A 111 14.26 -6.06 -16.18
N SER A 112 14.57 -7.32 -16.03
CA SER A 112 15.38 -7.82 -14.91
C SER A 112 16.68 -8.42 -15.42
N TRP A 113 17.78 -8.03 -14.81
CA TRP A 113 19.10 -8.63 -15.00
C TRP A 113 19.59 -9.21 -13.67
N LYS A 114 19.66 -10.53 -13.62
CA LYS A 114 19.94 -11.26 -12.37
C LYS A 114 18.95 -10.86 -11.25
N TRP A 115 19.43 -10.08 -10.30
CA TRP A 115 18.67 -9.63 -9.13
C TRP A 115 18.17 -8.19 -9.22
N LEU A 116 18.60 -7.42 -10.23
CA LEU A 116 18.21 -6.03 -10.46
C LEU A 116 17.04 -5.97 -11.44
N THR A 117 16.01 -5.22 -11.11
CA THR A 117 14.84 -4.99 -11.97
C THR A 117 14.65 -3.50 -12.22
N LEU A 118 14.47 -3.15 -13.48
CA LEU A 118 13.96 -1.85 -13.91
C LEU A 118 12.48 -2.02 -14.22
N SER A 119 11.64 -1.18 -13.63
CA SER A 119 10.19 -1.22 -13.78
C SER A 119 9.67 0.14 -14.22
N LEU A 120 8.81 0.17 -15.21
CA LEU A 120 8.15 1.38 -15.71
C LEU A 120 6.64 1.18 -15.70
N GLY A 121 5.89 2.12 -15.15
CA GLY A 121 4.44 2.16 -15.19
C GLY A 121 3.76 1.91 -13.84
N MET A 122 2.49 1.57 -13.91
CA MET A 122 1.60 1.29 -12.78
C MET A 122 1.59 -0.20 -12.50
N LYS A 123 2.09 -0.63 -11.35
CA LYS A 123 2.13 -2.04 -10.96
C LYS A 123 1.76 -2.20 -9.49
N HIS A 124 0.87 -3.14 -9.19
CA HIS A 124 0.61 -3.51 -7.81
C HIS A 124 1.83 -4.16 -7.17
N ARG A 125 2.23 -3.62 -6.03
CA ARG A 125 3.31 -4.15 -5.20
C ARG A 125 2.75 -4.53 -3.83
N SER A 126 3.28 -5.58 -3.26
CA SER A 126 2.99 -5.90 -1.87
C SER A 126 3.72 -4.92 -0.97
N GLY A 127 3.07 -4.49 0.08
CA GLY A 127 3.72 -3.75 1.16
C GLY A 127 4.85 -4.57 1.78
N GLU A 128 5.72 -3.87 2.47
CA GLU A 128 6.91 -4.41 3.07
C GLU A 128 6.58 -5.16 4.37
N MET A 129 7.42 -6.08 4.78
CA MET A 129 7.47 -6.79 6.07
C MET A 129 6.11 -7.15 6.74
N ARG A 130 5.27 -7.91 6.05
CA ARG A 130 3.97 -8.36 6.57
C ARG A 130 4.03 -9.75 7.19
N GLY A 131 2.94 -10.10 7.86
CA GLY A 131 2.67 -11.44 8.32
C GLY A 131 2.52 -12.46 7.18
N PHE A 132 2.43 -13.72 7.53
CA PHE A 132 2.21 -14.79 6.58
C PHE A 132 0.78 -14.75 6.04
N SER A 133 0.60 -14.96 4.75
CA SER A 133 -0.70 -14.93 4.09
C SER A 133 -0.92 -16.05 3.08
N ASP A 134 0.12 -16.81 2.74
CA ASP A 134 0.03 -17.86 1.72
C ASP A 134 -0.93 -18.98 2.13
N VAL A 135 -1.85 -19.36 1.27
CA VAL A 135 -2.79 -20.48 1.45
C VAL A 135 -2.51 -21.54 0.41
N LYS A 136 -2.50 -22.81 0.82
CA LYS A 136 -2.44 -23.92 -0.12
C LYS A 136 -3.80 -24.05 -0.81
N TYR A 137 -3.81 -23.93 -2.12
CA TYR A 137 -4.96 -24.21 -2.95
C TYR A 137 -4.66 -25.41 -3.85
N CYS A 138 -5.70 -25.97 -4.47
CA CYS A 138 -5.54 -27.08 -5.38
C CYS A 138 -4.59 -26.69 -6.52
N SER A 139 -3.35 -27.16 -6.44
CA SER A 139 -2.37 -27.01 -7.51
C SER A 139 -2.28 -28.29 -8.30
N SER A 140 -2.09 -28.17 -9.61
CA SER A 140 -1.97 -29.27 -10.51
C SER A 140 -0.78 -30.18 -10.16
N SER A 141 -1.05 -31.41 -9.81
CA SER A 141 -0.10 -32.50 -9.93
C SER A 141 -0.53 -33.36 -11.10
N GLU A 142 0.38 -33.62 -12.04
CA GLU A 142 0.23 -34.52 -13.19
C GLU A 142 -1.11 -34.44 -13.95
N GLY A 143 -1.16 -33.58 -14.99
CA GLY A 143 -2.30 -33.46 -15.90
C GLY A 143 -3.39 -32.46 -15.51
N GLU A 144 -3.21 -31.73 -14.44
CA GLU A 144 -4.11 -30.66 -14.01
C GLU A 144 -3.74 -29.30 -14.62
N ILE A 145 -4.72 -28.40 -14.72
CA ILE A 145 -4.56 -27.08 -15.33
C ILE A 145 -3.63 -26.21 -14.47
N ARG A 146 -2.52 -25.72 -15.04
CA ARG A 146 -1.61 -24.79 -14.38
C ARG A 146 -2.31 -23.45 -14.18
N LYS A 147 -2.44 -23.01 -12.92
CA LYS A 147 -2.96 -21.67 -12.59
C LYS A 147 -1.80 -20.69 -12.56
N PRO A 148 -1.78 -19.66 -13.44
CA PRO A 148 -0.73 -18.66 -13.45
C PRO A 148 -0.74 -17.82 -12.19
N ASN A 149 0.42 -17.28 -11.85
CA ASN A 149 0.59 -16.48 -10.65
C ASN A 149 0.19 -15.02 -10.88
N PHE A 150 -0.98 -14.64 -10.39
CA PHE A 150 -1.43 -13.26 -10.26
C PHE A 150 -1.51 -12.86 -8.78
N PRO A 151 -0.39 -12.50 -8.14
CA PRO A 151 -0.35 -12.26 -6.68
C PRO A 151 -1.37 -11.24 -6.21
N HIS A 152 -1.58 -10.16 -6.98
CA HIS A 152 -2.52 -9.10 -6.63
C HIS A 152 -3.98 -9.57 -6.64
N LEU A 153 -4.37 -10.46 -7.56
CA LEU A 153 -5.71 -11.04 -7.62
C LEU A 153 -5.93 -12.00 -6.44
N TYR A 154 -4.96 -12.88 -6.19
CA TYR A 154 -5.05 -13.85 -5.09
C TYR A 154 -5.04 -13.16 -3.72
N ARG A 155 -4.24 -12.12 -3.54
CA ARG A 155 -4.19 -11.37 -2.27
C ARG A 155 -5.51 -10.71 -1.94
N SER A 156 -6.12 -10.04 -2.88
CA SER A 156 -7.39 -9.35 -2.65
C SER A 156 -8.56 -10.30 -2.34
N ILE A 157 -8.49 -11.52 -2.88
CA ILE A 157 -9.60 -12.48 -2.77
C ILE A 157 -9.34 -13.55 -1.68
N LEU A 158 -8.08 -13.97 -1.47
CA LEU A 158 -7.81 -15.22 -0.78
C LEU A 158 -6.85 -15.14 0.40
N SER A 159 -5.84 -14.28 0.36
CA SER A 159 -4.69 -14.51 1.24
C SER A 159 -4.36 -13.38 2.20
N ASP A 160 -4.61 -12.12 1.88
CA ASP A 160 -4.23 -11.04 2.79
C ASP A 160 -5.15 -11.02 4.01
N ILE A 161 -4.59 -11.35 5.18
CA ILE A 161 -5.27 -11.43 6.47
C ILE A 161 -4.85 -10.32 7.43
N GLY A 162 -3.89 -9.48 7.05
CA GLY A 162 -3.46 -8.30 7.81
C GLY A 162 -4.28 -7.06 7.48
N SER A 163 -4.22 -6.06 8.36
CA SER A 163 -4.91 -4.78 8.17
C SER A 163 -4.29 -3.92 7.05
N GLY A 164 -3.02 -4.05 6.81
CA GLY A 164 -2.22 -3.26 5.87
C GLY A 164 -1.01 -2.62 6.56
N GLY A 165 -0.01 -2.17 5.80
CA GLY A 165 1.14 -1.43 6.32
C GLY A 165 0.81 0.04 6.60
N LEU A 166 1.56 0.68 7.49
CA LEU A 166 1.32 2.08 7.86
C LEU A 166 1.47 3.03 6.66
N LEU A 167 2.52 2.91 5.86
CA LEU A 167 2.74 3.85 4.74
C LEU A 167 2.22 3.36 3.41
N PHE A 168 2.18 2.06 3.19
CA PHE A 168 1.79 1.46 1.94
C PHE A 168 0.97 0.19 2.16
N SER A 169 -0.18 0.12 1.51
CA SER A 169 -1.09 -1.03 1.55
C SER A 169 -1.67 -1.34 0.17
N GLY A 170 -2.54 -2.32 0.09
CA GLY A 170 -3.35 -2.60 -1.10
C GLY A 170 -4.60 -1.72 -1.22
N ASN A 171 -4.67 -0.60 -0.50
CA ASN A 171 -5.90 0.18 -0.39
C ASN A 171 -6.15 1.07 -1.62
N SER A 172 -5.13 1.75 -2.12
CA SER A 172 -5.24 2.64 -3.28
C SER A 172 -4.75 2.00 -4.58
N SER A 173 -5.07 2.63 -5.71
CA SER A 173 -4.47 2.31 -7.01
C SER A 173 -2.98 2.58 -7.02
N PRO A 174 -2.17 1.81 -7.76
CA PRO A 174 -0.74 2.06 -7.87
C PRO A 174 -0.45 3.37 -8.60
N ILE A 175 0.64 4.02 -8.19
CA ILE A 175 1.12 5.27 -8.79
C ILE A 175 2.06 4.90 -9.95
N PRO A 176 1.90 5.52 -11.14
CA PRO A 176 2.83 5.33 -12.26
C PRO A 176 4.21 5.87 -11.91
N GLN A 177 5.24 5.06 -12.13
CA GLN A 177 6.60 5.36 -11.71
C GLN A 177 7.64 4.66 -12.59
N PHE A 178 8.81 5.24 -12.67
CA PHE A 178 10.05 4.56 -13.01
C PHE A 178 10.71 4.10 -11.71
N ARG A 179 11.10 2.83 -11.66
CA ARG A 179 11.63 2.20 -10.45
C ARG A 179 12.80 1.29 -10.76
N VAL A 180 13.84 1.44 -9.98
CA VAL A 180 14.99 0.54 -9.91
C VAL A 180 14.87 -0.24 -8.62
N GLU A 181 14.80 -1.56 -8.69
CA GLU A 181 14.56 -2.38 -7.49
C GLU A 181 15.34 -3.69 -7.48
N VAL A 182 15.64 -4.13 -6.28
CA VAL A 182 16.01 -5.49 -5.93
C VAL A 182 14.79 -6.08 -5.23
N PRO A 183 13.87 -6.76 -5.95
CA PRO A 183 12.55 -7.10 -5.43
C PRO A 183 12.57 -8.20 -4.35
N GLU A 184 13.58 -9.07 -4.40
CA GLU A 184 13.75 -10.19 -3.48
C GLU A 184 15.03 -10.03 -2.65
N PHE A 185 15.05 -10.63 -1.47
CA PHE A 185 16.27 -10.64 -0.65
C PHE A 185 17.40 -11.40 -1.32
N VAL A 186 18.47 -10.71 -1.67
CA VAL A 186 19.64 -11.25 -2.35
C VAL A 186 20.89 -11.18 -1.48
N SER A 187 21.73 -12.20 -1.56
CA SER A 187 23.04 -12.23 -0.91
C SER A 187 24.06 -11.47 -1.75
N ILE A 188 24.53 -10.33 -1.25
CA ILE A 188 25.52 -9.49 -1.96
C ILE A 188 26.97 -9.86 -1.67
N PHE A 189 27.24 -10.54 -0.55
CA PHE A 189 28.57 -10.93 -0.10
C PHE A 189 28.91 -12.41 -0.41
N GLY A 190 28.34 -12.97 -1.49
CA GLY A 190 28.51 -14.36 -1.88
C GLY A 190 27.29 -15.24 -1.59
N ARG A 191 27.32 -16.49 -2.13
CA ARG A 191 26.12 -17.36 -2.10
C ARG A 191 25.74 -17.90 -0.72
N ASP A 192 26.66 -17.92 0.23
CA ASP A 192 26.45 -18.50 1.56
C ASP A 192 26.63 -17.47 2.69
N THR A 193 26.02 -16.30 2.55
CA THR A 193 26.08 -15.25 3.57
C THR A 193 24.83 -15.23 4.46
N TRP A 194 25.02 -14.75 5.69
CA TRP A 194 23.94 -14.51 6.63
C TRP A 194 23.16 -13.24 6.33
N ILE A 195 23.71 -12.36 5.48
CA ILE A 195 23.17 -11.04 5.19
C ILE A 195 22.60 -11.04 3.78
N LYS A 196 21.34 -10.63 3.66
CA LYS A 196 20.66 -10.42 2.39
C LYS A 196 20.06 -9.02 2.38
N LEU A 197 20.01 -8.42 1.20
CA LEU A 197 19.45 -7.09 0.99
C LEU A 197 18.35 -7.12 -0.05
N ARG A 198 17.36 -6.24 0.11
CA ARG A 198 16.40 -5.83 -0.93
C ARG A 198 16.11 -4.34 -0.78
N GLY A 199 15.58 -3.73 -1.82
CA GLY A 199 15.22 -2.32 -1.75
C GLY A 199 14.88 -1.73 -3.10
N HIS A 200 14.57 -0.45 -3.11
CA HIS A 200 14.23 0.26 -4.33
C HIS A 200 14.48 1.76 -4.25
N ILE A 201 14.52 2.37 -5.42
CA ILE A 201 14.39 3.82 -5.63
C ILE A 201 13.43 4.02 -6.78
N ALA A 202 12.46 4.93 -6.63
CA ALA A 202 11.49 5.23 -7.67
C ALA A 202 11.11 6.70 -7.71
N TYR A 203 10.75 7.16 -8.89
CA TYR A 203 10.15 8.46 -9.17
C TYR A 203 8.91 8.29 -10.03
N GLY A 204 7.88 9.04 -9.73
CA GLY A 204 6.59 8.95 -10.40
C GLY A 204 5.80 10.24 -10.32
N MET A 205 4.53 10.15 -10.67
CA MET A 205 3.61 11.26 -10.61
C MET A 205 2.20 10.75 -10.32
N PHE A 206 1.47 11.48 -9.47
CA PHE A 206 0.06 11.21 -9.25
C PHE A 206 -0.75 11.56 -10.49
N LEU A 207 -1.50 10.59 -10.99
CA LEU A 207 -2.39 10.75 -12.16
C LEU A 207 -3.83 10.48 -11.71
N ASP A 208 -4.38 11.41 -10.94
CA ASP A 208 -5.77 11.31 -10.49
C ASP A 208 -6.76 11.98 -11.45
N HIS A 209 -6.28 12.40 -12.62
CA HIS A 209 -7.04 13.13 -13.63
C HIS A 209 -7.72 14.36 -13.03
N ASN A 210 -9.03 14.44 -12.99
CA ASN A 210 -9.77 15.53 -12.34
C ASN A 210 -10.45 15.09 -11.04
N PHE A 211 -10.14 13.91 -10.52
CA PHE A 211 -10.82 13.38 -9.33
C PHE A 211 -10.82 14.36 -8.16
N GLN A 212 -9.63 14.92 -7.80
CA GLN A 212 -9.54 15.87 -6.69
C GLN A 212 -10.37 17.13 -6.94
N GLU A 213 -10.31 17.70 -8.15
CA GLU A 213 -11.09 18.87 -8.54
C GLU A 213 -12.60 18.60 -8.44
N ASP A 214 -13.07 17.49 -9.01
CA ASP A 214 -14.49 17.11 -9.00
C ASP A 214 -14.99 16.79 -7.58
N PHE A 215 -14.19 16.07 -6.80
CA PHE A 215 -14.53 15.71 -5.41
C PHE A 215 -14.66 16.93 -4.52
N THR A 216 -13.72 17.88 -4.65
CA THR A 216 -13.68 19.10 -3.85
C THR A 216 -14.66 20.18 -4.32
N ALA A 217 -15.33 20.02 -5.46
CA ALA A 217 -16.30 21.00 -5.98
C ALA A 217 -17.45 21.30 -4.99
N LYS A 218 -17.77 20.36 -4.11
CA LYS A 218 -18.76 20.54 -3.02
C LYS A 218 -18.29 21.50 -1.91
N ASN A 219 -16.98 21.77 -1.83
CA ASN A 219 -16.39 22.63 -0.81
C ASN A 219 -15.44 23.66 -1.46
N PRO A 220 -15.89 24.88 -1.74
CA PRO A 220 -15.08 25.89 -2.43
C PRO A 220 -13.74 26.25 -1.76
N ASN A 221 -13.62 25.96 -0.46
CA ASN A 221 -12.41 26.20 0.32
C ASN A 221 -11.52 24.95 0.48
N ALA A 222 -11.99 23.79 0.03
CA ALA A 222 -11.14 22.61 0.01
C ALA A 222 -10.02 22.75 -1.03
N ARG A 223 -8.87 22.22 -0.69
CA ARG A 223 -7.68 22.24 -1.55
C ARG A 223 -7.67 21.02 -2.44
N TYR A 224 -7.18 21.19 -3.65
CA TYR A 224 -6.83 20.11 -4.56
C TYR A 224 -5.52 20.43 -5.29
N ALA A 225 -4.87 19.39 -5.80
CA ALA A 225 -3.57 19.53 -6.44
C ALA A 225 -3.56 18.83 -7.80
N LYS A 226 -2.72 19.35 -8.69
CA LYS A 226 -2.45 18.76 -10.02
C LYS A 226 -0.94 18.61 -10.21
N LYS A 227 -0.51 17.59 -10.96
CA LYS A 227 0.90 17.36 -11.33
C LYS A 227 1.84 17.15 -10.13
N VAL A 228 1.34 16.59 -9.05
CA VAL A 228 2.16 16.26 -7.88
C VAL A 228 3.08 15.11 -8.25
N MET A 229 4.37 15.29 -8.02
CA MET A 229 5.39 14.27 -8.22
C MET A 229 5.52 13.37 -7.00
N TYR A 230 5.97 12.16 -7.23
CA TYR A 230 6.13 11.10 -6.26
C TYR A 230 7.56 10.60 -6.23
N HIS A 231 8.10 10.36 -5.06
CA HIS A 231 9.33 9.63 -4.86
C HIS A 231 9.14 8.55 -3.81
N SER A 232 9.83 7.41 -3.98
CA SER A 232 9.94 6.39 -2.95
C SER A 232 11.32 5.75 -2.94
N LYS A 233 11.77 5.36 -1.75
CA LYS A 233 13.00 4.61 -1.55
C LYS A 233 12.85 3.69 -0.36
N ALA A 234 13.49 2.53 -0.42
CA ALA A 234 13.55 1.61 0.70
C ALA A 234 14.82 0.77 0.67
N LEU A 235 15.30 0.43 1.85
CA LEU A 235 16.37 -0.54 2.04
C LEU A 235 16.02 -1.45 3.22
N PHE A 236 16.01 -2.75 2.95
CA PHE A 236 15.78 -3.80 3.93
C PHE A 236 16.96 -4.74 3.99
N MET A 237 17.30 -5.13 5.20
CA MET A 237 18.34 -6.11 5.49
C MET A 237 17.72 -7.31 6.20
N LYS A 238 18.15 -8.49 5.81
CA LYS A 238 17.77 -9.75 6.46
C LYS A 238 19.00 -10.47 6.93
N PHE A 239 18.99 -10.90 8.18
CA PHE A 239 20.02 -11.72 8.82
C PHE A 239 19.43 -13.06 9.20
N GLY A 240 20.08 -14.14 8.82
CA GLY A 240 19.68 -15.48 9.20
C GLY A 240 19.93 -16.52 8.13
N LYS A 241 20.05 -17.77 8.58
CA LYS A 241 20.10 -18.99 7.79
C LYS A 241 19.26 -20.04 8.51
N PRO A 242 17.97 -20.17 8.18
CA PRO A 242 17.04 -21.06 8.88
C PRO A 242 17.50 -22.52 8.93
N GLU A 243 18.27 -22.96 7.94
CA GLU A 243 18.85 -24.29 7.87
C GLU A 243 19.99 -24.53 8.89
N LYS A 244 20.61 -23.46 9.42
CA LYS A 244 21.66 -23.53 10.44
C LYS A 244 21.17 -23.09 11.82
N PHE A 245 20.35 -22.04 11.84
CA PHE A 245 19.78 -21.49 13.06
C PHE A 245 18.36 -20.99 12.78
N PRO A 246 17.35 -21.43 13.53
CA PRO A 246 15.95 -21.27 13.17
C PRO A 246 15.40 -19.83 13.36
N LEU A 247 16.25 -18.83 13.45
CA LEU A 247 15.85 -17.43 13.60
C LEU A 247 16.31 -16.58 12.43
N GLU A 248 15.41 -15.80 11.87
CA GLU A 248 15.70 -14.69 10.93
C GLU A 248 15.32 -13.36 11.55
N VAL A 249 16.14 -12.36 11.34
CA VAL A 249 15.91 -10.96 11.74
C VAL A 249 15.86 -10.12 10.48
N GLU A 250 14.82 -9.32 10.32
CA GLU A 250 14.68 -8.36 9.22
C GLU A 250 14.57 -6.95 9.80
N GLY A 251 15.25 -5.99 9.21
CA GLY A 251 15.14 -4.58 9.55
C GLY A 251 15.18 -3.74 8.29
N GLY A 252 14.51 -2.59 8.30
CA GLY A 252 14.53 -1.73 7.12
C GLY A 252 13.92 -0.35 7.39
N LEU A 253 14.16 0.50 6.42
CA LEU A 253 13.60 1.85 6.35
C LEU A 253 13.00 2.04 4.96
N GLU A 254 11.79 2.55 4.90
CA GLU A 254 11.18 3.05 3.68
C GLU A 254 10.74 4.50 3.86
N MET A 255 10.85 5.27 2.80
CA MET A 255 10.44 6.67 2.78
C MET A 255 9.76 7.01 1.46
N TYR A 256 8.77 7.86 1.56
CA TYR A 256 8.00 8.38 0.43
C TYR A 256 7.96 9.89 0.49
N SER A 257 7.82 10.55 -0.66
CA SER A 257 7.57 11.98 -0.69
C SER A 257 6.66 12.40 -1.84
N GLN A 258 5.90 13.46 -1.57
CA GLN A 258 5.17 14.26 -2.54
C GLN A 258 5.92 15.58 -2.72
N PHE A 259 6.20 15.98 -3.96
CA PHE A 259 6.91 17.22 -4.25
C PHE A 259 6.43 17.83 -5.57
N GLY A 260 6.74 19.10 -5.81
CA GLY A 260 6.23 19.82 -6.98
C GLY A 260 4.70 19.95 -6.99
N GLY A 261 4.14 20.26 -8.13
CA GLY A 261 2.71 20.36 -8.36
C GLY A 261 2.13 21.75 -8.24
N ASP A 262 0.90 21.89 -8.73
CA ASP A 262 0.10 23.12 -8.71
C ASP A 262 -1.10 22.93 -7.79
N PHE A 263 -1.34 23.92 -6.92
CA PHE A 263 -2.36 23.86 -5.86
C PHE A 263 -3.48 24.86 -6.10
N TYR A 264 -4.70 24.43 -5.85
CA TYR A 264 -5.92 25.14 -6.19
C TYR A 264 -6.93 25.10 -5.04
N MET A 265 -7.79 26.11 -5.02
CA MET A 265 -9.07 26.14 -4.31
C MET A 265 -10.11 26.70 -5.27
N HIS A 266 -11.34 26.17 -5.27
CA HIS A 266 -12.40 26.66 -6.17
C HIS A 266 -12.70 28.14 -5.93
N SER A 267 -12.63 28.62 -4.66
CA SER A 267 -12.84 30.02 -4.29
C SER A 267 -11.71 30.97 -4.71
N LYS A 268 -10.51 30.47 -5.02
CA LYS A 268 -9.31 31.29 -5.30
C LYS A 268 -8.65 30.97 -6.63
N GLY A 269 -9.03 29.87 -7.29
CA GLY A 269 -8.28 29.32 -8.43
C GLY A 269 -6.91 28.78 -8.02
N LYS A 270 -5.91 28.90 -8.88
CA LYS A 270 -4.52 28.53 -8.55
C LYS A 270 -3.93 29.52 -7.56
N TYR A 271 -3.52 29.05 -6.40
CA TYR A 271 -2.95 29.91 -5.35
C TYR A 271 -1.47 29.65 -5.06
N MET A 272 -0.93 28.50 -5.49
CA MET A 272 0.44 28.10 -5.20
C MET A 272 0.98 27.14 -6.25
N SER A 273 2.29 27.12 -6.42
CA SER A 273 3.04 26.09 -7.13
C SER A 273 4.26 25.73 -6.31
N MET A 274 4.56 24.44 -6.22
CA MET A 274 5.78 23.97 -5.58
C MET A 274 6.86 23.69 -6.61
N PRO A 275 8.14 23.97 -6.30
CA PRO A 275 9.24 23.68 -7.19
C PRO A 275 9.30 22.18 -7.56
N GLY A 276 9.56 21.88 -8.82
CA GLY A 276 9.66 20.51 -9.35
C GLY A 276 10.80 20.33 -10.35
N GLY A 277 11.87 21.12 -10.20
CA GLY A 277 13.05 21.02 -11.04
C GLY A 277 14.02 19.91 -10.61
N VAL A 278 15.13 19.76 -11.32
CA VAL A 278 16.12 18.69 -11.08
C VAL A 278 16.64 18.72 -9.63
N LYS A 279 16.84 19.91 -9.04
CA LYS A 279 17.26 20.07 -7.64
C LYS A 279 16.25 19.45 -6.67
N ASP A 280 14.96 19.55 -6.99
CA ASP A 280 13.88 19.08 -6.12
C ASP A 280 13.76 17.54 -6.15
N PHE A 281 14.14 16.90 -7.26
CA PHE A 281 14.30 15.44 -7.30
C PHE A 281 15.39 14.96 -6.33
N PHE A 282 16.49 15.69 -6.19
CA PHE A 282 17.52 15.37 -5.21
C PHE A 282 17.06 15.63 -3.77
N LYS A 283 16.31 16.72 -3.53
CA LYS A 283 15.71 17.00 -2.21
C LYS A 283 14.68 15.93 -1.81
N ALA A 284 13.91 15.41 -2.75
CA ALA A 284 13.02 14.28 -2.49
C ALA A 284 13.77 13.01 -2.10
N PHE A 285 14.96 12.79 -2.68
CA PHE A 285 15.81 11.65 -2.33
C PHE A 285 16.55 11.86 -1.00
N VAL A 286 17.17 13.01 -0.79
CA VAL A 286 17.80 13.39 0.48
C VAL A 286 17.01 14.56 1.04
N PRO A 287 16.11 14.32 2.01
CA PRO A 287 15.29 15.37 2.58
C PRO A 287 16.12 16.54 3.07
N GLY A 288 15.67 17.75 2.78
CA GLY A 288 16.35 18.96 3.16
C GLY A 288 15.39 20.14 3.19
N SER A 289 15.76 21.18 3.94
CA SER A 289 14.96 22.40 4.09
C SER A 289 14.66 23.06 2.75
N GLY A 290 13.51 23.72 2.67
CA GLY A 290 13.15 24.58 1.57
C GLY A 290 14.12 25.76 1.42
N ASP A 291 13.95 26.50 0.35
CA ASP A 291 14.72 27.74 0.09
C ASP A 291 13.74 28.87 -0.26
N GLY A 292 14.26 30.04 -0.64
CA GLY A 292 13.44 31.20 -0.96
C GLY A 292 12.39 31.01 -2.07
N SER A 293 12.41 29.88 -2.80
CA SER A 293 11.40 29.50 -3.79
C SER A 293 10.25 28.69 -3.20
N THR A 294 10.33 28.28 -1.91
CA THR A 294 9.31 27.49 -1.21
C THR A 294 8.53 28.35 -0.22
N PRO A 295 7.28 27.98 0.14
CA PRO A 295 6.52 28.64 1.19
C PRO A 295 7.22 28.65 2.54
N GLY A 296 6.90 29.64 3.40
CA GLY A 296 7.55 29.81 4.70
C GLY A 296 7.61 28.56 5.58
N PRO A 297 6.52 27.78 5.74
CA PRO A 297 6.55 26.52 6.48
C PRO A 297 7.57 25.50 5.93
N GLU A 298 7.71 25.43 4.62
CA GLU A 298 8.66 24.52 3.96
C GLU A 298 10.12 25.00 4.08
N GLN A 299 10.34 26.31 4.25
CA GLN A 299 11.68 26.87 4.49
C GLN A 299 12.18 26.53 5.90
N ALA A 300 11.25 26.46 6.85
CA ALA A 300 11.56 26.15 8.24
C ALA A 300 11.69 24.66 8.52
N ASN A 301 11.01 23.83 7.70
CA ASN A 301 10.97 22.37 7.85
C ASN A 301 11.59 21.67 6.64
N MET A 302 10.89 20.72 6.04
CA MET A 302 11.30 20.03 4.80
C MET A 302 10.58 20.60 3.59
N SER A 303 11.23 20.57 2.44
CA SER A 303 10.59 20.87 1.15
C SER A 303 9.85 19.66 0.63
N GLY A 304 8.53 19.72 0.56
CA GLY A 304 7.64 18.62 0.17
C GLY A 304 7.11 17.84 1.37
N ASN A 305 6.15 16.96 1.12
CA ASN A 305 5.58 16.07 2.13
C ASN A 305 6.42 14.79 2.21
N HIS A 306 7.10 14.54 3.31
CA HIS A 306 7.94 13.37 3.54
C HIS A 306 7.36 12.51 4.64
N ILE A 307 7.13 11.24 4.35
CA ILE A 307 6.69 10.26 5.32
C ILE A 307 7.59 9.03 5.30
N GLY A 308 7.85 8.45 6.43
CA GLY A 308 8.75 7.31 6.55
C GLY A 308 8.29 6.28 7.56
N ASN A 309 8.89 5.10 7.48
CA ASN A 309 8.54 3.97 8.32
C ASN A 309 9.76 3.09 8.61
N TRP A 310 10.05 2.85 9.88
CA TRP A 310 10.99 1.84 10.31
C TRP A 310 10.29 0.49 10.41
N HIS A 311 10.96 -0.55 9.96
CA HIS A 311 10.48 -1.91 10.01
C HIS A 311 11.44 -2.80 10.79
N LEU A 312 10.88 -3.68 11.62
CA LEU A 312 11.61 -4.75 12.29
C LEU A 312 10.76 -6.02 12.28
N ALA A 313 11.33 -7.16 11.94
CA ALA A 313 10.67 -8.44 12.10
C ALA A 313 11.62 -9.54 12.56
N LEU A 314 11.10 -10.43 13.39
CA LEU A 314 11.76 -11.63 13.87
C LEU A 314 10.94 -12.84 13.42
N THR A 315 11.55 -13.79 12.74
CA THR A 315 10.87 -15.01 12.30
C THR A 315 11.56 -16.24 12.89
N LEU A 316 10.82 -16.99 13.69
CA LEU A 316 11.25 -18.27 14.24
C LEU A 316 10.71 -19.40 13.38
N HIS A 317 11.59 -20.21 12.81
CA HIS A 317 11.28 -21.38 12.00
C HIS A 317 11.33 -22.64 12.85
N THR A 318 10.17 -23.22 13.13
CA THR A 318 10.10 -24.54 13.76
C THR A 318 9.63 -25.61 12.75
N LYS A 319 9.66 -26.87 13.11
CA LYS A 319 9.16 -27.94 12.23
C LYS A 319 7.68 -27.77 11.91
N PRO A 320 6.77 -27.57 12.91
CA PRO A 320 5.34 -27.46 12.64
C PRO A 320 4.91 -26.04 12.20
N LEU A 321 5.57 -25.01 12.68
CA LEU A 321 5.11 -23.62 12.55
C LEU A 321 6.26 -22.67 12.20
N ASP A 322 5.95 -21.61 11.43
CA ASP A 322 6.74 -20.40 11.41
C ASP A 322 6.00 -19.34 12.22
N ILE A 323 6.71 -18.68 13.12
CA ILE A 323 6.17 -17.61 13.97
C ILE A 323 6.94 -16.33 13.64
N ARG A 324 6.22 -15.30 13.20
CA ARG A 324 6.77 -13.99 12.85
C ARG A 324 6.18 -12.93 13.76
N VAL A 325 7.04 -12.21 14.46
CA VAL A 325 6.70 -10.95 15.14
C VAL A 325 7.27 -9.81 14.31
N TYR A 326 6.47 -8.81 14.03
CA TYR A 326 6.88 -7.67 13.22
C TYR A 326 6.33 -6.37 13.79
N GLY A 327 7.02 -5.28 13.48
CA GLY A 327 6.61 -3.95 13.88
C GLY A 327 7.01 -2.90 12.87
N GLU A 328 6.20 -1.86 12.82
CA GLU A 328 6.40 -0.67 12.02
C GLU A 328 6.30 0.56 12.93
N HIS A 329 7.16 1.56 12.72
CA HIS A 329 7.09 2.86 13.35
C HIS A 329 7.09 3.94 12.29
N MET A 330 5.98 4.70 12.24
CA MET A 330 5.77 5.78 11.29
C MET A 330 6.36 7.09 11.85
N PHE A 331 6.93 7.89 10.96
CA PHE A 331 7.36 9.25 11.22
C PHE A 331 7.06 10.14 10.00
N GLU A 332 6.84 11.41 10.24
CA GLU A 332 6.73 12.43 9.20
C GLU A 332 7.87 13.43 9.31
N ASP A 333 8.38 13.85 8.16
CA ASP A 333 9.55 14.72 8.04
C ASP A 333 10.76 14.18 8.84
N PHE A 334 11.21 14.89 9.88
CA PHE A 334 12.26 14.44 10.80
C PHE A 334 11.72 14.07 12.18
N SER A 335 10.42 14.31 12.43
CA SER A 335 9.79 14.08 13.73
C SER A 335 9.89 12.62 14.12
N GLN A 336 10.58 12.32 15.21
CA GLN A 336 10.80 10.95 15.72
C GLN A 336 11.43 9.96 14.74
N LEU A 337 12.19 10.45 13.74
CA LEU A 337 13.00 9.57 12.87
C LEU A 337 13.86 8.61 13.69
N PHE A 338 14.39 9.08 14.83
CA PHE A 338 15.10 8.25 15.81
C PHE A 338 14.40 8.33 17.16
N PHE A 339 14.60 7.33 18.02
CA PHE A 339 14.09 7.31 19.40
C PHE A 339 14.82 8.27 20.35
N PHE A 340 15.76 9.06 19.84
CA PHE A 340 16.46 10.12 20.58
C PHE A 340 16.77 11.28 19.64
N GLU A 341 16.89 12.46 20.25
CA GLU A 341 17.28 13.67 19.54
C GLU A 341 18.24 14.50 20.41
N TYR A 342 19.09 15.32 19.77
CA TYR A 342 19.95 16.29 20.45
C TYR A 342 19.24 17.62 20.50
N GLN A 343 18.72 17.99 21.64
CA GLN A 343 18.12 19.31 21.87
C GLN A 343 19.05 20.24 22.62
N SER A 344 19.01 21.53 22.30
CA SER A 344 19.68 22.55 23.09
C SER A 344 18.74 23.04 24.18
N ASN A 345 19.14 22.88 25.44
CA ASN A 345 18.40 23.47 26.55
C ASN A 345 18.50 25.02 26.56
N ARG A 346 17.77 25.67 27.46
CA ARG A 346 17.76 27.16 27.58
C ARG A 346 19.14 27.77 27.81
N GLU A 347 20.13 27.02 28.25
CA GLU A 347 21.51 27.42 28.48
C GLU A 347 22.41 27.15 27.26
N GLY A 348 21.84 26.65 26.15
CA GLY A 348 22.58 26.31 24.93
C GLY A 348 23.38 25.01 25.04
N LYS A 349 23.19 24.23 26.12
CA LYS A 349 23.83 22.93 26.32
C LYS A 349 23.05 21.86 25.56
N LYS A 350 23.73 21.08 24.74
CA LYS A 350 23.10 19.94 24.03
C LYS A 350 22.85 18.79 24.99
N GLU A 351 21.60 18.35 25.03
CA GLU A 351 21.15 17.20 25.82
C GLU A 351 20.52 16.17 24.90
N ILE A 352 20.61 14.88 25.26
CA ILE A 352 19.92 13.80 24.55
C ILE A 352 18.54 13.67 25.18
N VAL A 353 17.51 13.86 24.39
CA VAL A 353 16.13 13.58 24.78
C VAL A 353 15.69 12.27 24.15
N TYR A 354 15.12 11.38 24.93
CA TYR A 354 14.63 10.07 24.48
C TYR A 354 13.14 10.12 24.24
N TYR A 355 12.72 9.60 23.08
CA TYR A 355 11.33 9.55 22.65
C TYR A 355 10.82 8.11 22.61
N PRO A 356 9.81 7.75 23.37
CA PRO A 356 9.20 6.45 23.19
C PRO A 356 8.40 6.43 21.89
N TRP A 357 8.73 5.50 21.00
CA TRP A 357 7.95 5.22 19.80
C TRP A 357 6.59 4.63 20.18
N ARG A 358 5.58 5.48 20.27
CA ARG A 358 4.20 5.10 20.66
C ARG A 358 3.29 4.89 19.48
N ASP A 359 3.60 5.55 18.35
CA ASP A 359 2.88 5.39 17.10
C ASP A 359 3.52 4.25 16.32
N ILE A 360 2.91 3.09 16.46
CA ILE A 360 3.45 1.82 15.98
C ILE A 360 2.34 0.91 15.47
N GLN A 361 2.70 0.01 14.58
CA GLN A 361 1.94 -1.20 14.30
C GLN A 361 2.77 -2.40 14.74
N LEU A 362 2.23 -3.23 15.59
CA LEU A 362 2.85 -4.48 16.05
C LEU A 362 2.00 -5.66 15.62
N GLY A 363 2.62 -6.67 15.04
CA GLY A 363 1.94 -7.87 14.58
C GLY A 363 2.62 -9.15 15.03
N ILE A 364 1.82 -10.16 15.27
CA ILE A 364 2.27 -11.55 15.37
C ILE A 364 1.53 -12.38 14.32
N SER A 365 2.27 -13.15 13.55
CA SER A 365 1.72 -14.04 12.52
C SER A 365 2.29 -15.44 12.67
N VAL A 366 1.41 -16.44 12.53
CA VAL A 366 1.75 -17.85 12.64
C VAL A 366 1.36 -18.56 11.36
N LYS A 367 2.31 -19.24 10.73
CA LYS A 367 2.11 -20.08 9.54
C LYS A 367 2.21 -21.55 9.94
N ASN A 368 1.19 -22.32 9.58
CA ASN A 368 1.14 -23.75 9.79
C ASN A 368 1.78 -24.51 8.61
N LYS A 369 2.92 -25.16 8.81
CA LYS A 369 3.69 -25.85 7.77
C LYS A 369 3.29 -27.29 7.57
N SER A 370 3.01 -27.99 8.65
CA SER A 370 2.88 -29.45 8.66
C SER A 370 1.42 -29.95 8.66
N GLY A 371 0.44 -29.05 8.55
CA GLY A 371 -0.97 -29.42 8.75
C GLY A 371 -1.30 -29.79 10.19
N TYR A 372 -0.48 -29.36 11.15
CA TYR A 372 -0.71 -29.53 12.59
C TYR A 372 -2.11 -29.03 12.99
N LEU A 373 -2.50 -27.88 12.44
CA LEU A 373 -3.88 -27.39 12.50
C LEU A 373 -4.56 -27.73 11.18
N LYS A 374 -5.50 -28.68 11.17
CA LYS A 374 -6.04 -29.28 9.95
C LYS A 374 -6.65 -28.31 8.94
N PHE A 375 -7.23 -27.21 9.39
CA PHE A 375 -7.96 -26.27 8.53
C PHE A 375 -7.31 -24.90 8.44
N ILE A 376 -6.43 -24.56 9.37
CA ILE A 376 -5.82 -23.23 9.49
C ILE A 376 -4.46 -23.24 8.80
N SER A 377 -4.26 -22.32 7.86
CA SER A 377 -2.97 -22.07 7.21
C SER A 377 -2.19 -20.98 7.90
N ASN A 378 -2.83 -19.84 8.15
CA ASN A 378 -2.20 -18.70 8.80
C ASN A 378 -3.18 -18.03 9.77
N VAL A 379 -2.60 -17.42 10.81
CA VAL A 379 -3.30 -16.55 11.76
C VAL A 379 -2.44 -15.31 11.95
N CYS A 380 -3.04 -14.14 12.05
CA CYS A 380 -2.36 -12.93 12.48
C CYS A 380 -3.19 -12.14 13.49
N TYR A 381 -2.48 -11.45 14.36
CA TYR A 381 -3.02 -10.41 15.23
C TYR A 381 -2.15 -9.18 15.10
N GLU A 382 -2.77 -8.00 14.95
CA GLU A 382 -2.10 -6.72 14.84
C GLU A 382 -2.71 -5.72 15.82
N TYR A 383 -1.86 -4.99 16.50
CA TYR A 383 -2.18 -3.78 17.24
C TYR A 383 -1.59 -2.59 16.48
N MET A 384 -2.35 -1.52 16.31
CA MET A 384 -1.89 -0.28 15.70
C MET A 384 -2.29 0.91 16.58
N SER A 385 -1.37 1.86 16.73
CA SER A 385 -1.61 3.17 17.31
C SER A 385 -0.99 4.25 16.43
N THR A 386 -1.77 5.27 16.10
CA THR A 386 -1.34 6.54 15.52
C THR A 386 -1.84 7.70 16.38
N TYR A 387 -2.04 7.44 17.66
CA TYR A 387 -2.71 8.35 18.59
C TYR A 387 -1.84 9.52 19.03
N ASP A 388 -0.55 9.29 19.28
CA ASP A 388 0.34 10.29 19.88
C ASP A 388 0.92 11.26 18.82
N GLN A 389 1.02 10.85 17.57
CA GLN A 389 1.46 11.64 16.40
C GLN A 389 2.76 12.40 16.66
N SER A 390 3.85 11.63 16.81
CA SER A 390 5.21 12.09 17.12
C SER A 390 5.40 12.68 18.50
N GLY A 391 4.48 12.41 19.41
CA GLY A 391 4.69 12.62 20.83
C GLY A 391 3.96 13.80 21.43
N ALA A 392 3.22 13.50 22.47
CA ALA A 392 2.69 14.49 23.37
C ALA A 392 3.82 15.00 24.28
N GLY A 393 4.11 16.26 24.27
CA GLY A 393 4.86 16.91 25.32
C GLY A 393 6.29 17.28 25.00
N TYR A 394 6.67 17.36 23.74
CA TYR A 394 7.92 18.02 23.40
C TYR A 394 7.73 19.50 23.41
N ASN A 395 8.56 20.13 24.21
CA ASN A 395 8.75 21.54 24.15
C ASN A 395 10.03 21.75 23.34
N ASP A 396 9.92 22.29 22.13
CA ASP A 396 11.05 22.74 21.34
C ASP A 396 11.19 24.26 21.52
N PRO A 397 11.78 24.72 22.66
CA PRO A 397 11.98 26.13 22.93
C PRO A 397 13.16 26.62 22.13
N GLY A 398 12.93 27.00 20.89
CA GLY A 398 13.90 27.78 20.13
C GLY A 398 13.90 29.24 20.57
N PRO A 399 14.98 30.00 20.34
CA PRO A 399 15.06 31.43 20.69
C PRO A 399 14.00 32.27 19.98
N ASN A 400 13.38 31.78 18.93
CA ASN A 400 12.38 32.47 18.12
C ASN A 400 10.95 31.91 18.27
N TYR A 401 10.76 30.80 18.97
CA TYR A 401 9.45 30.15 19.12
C TYR A 401 9.25 29.76 20.58
N SER A 402 8.18 30.24 21.17
CA SER A 402 7.79 29.93 22.55
C SER A 402 6.86 28.74 22.65
N GLU A 403 6.36 28.24 21.52
CA GLU A 403 5.39 27.15 21.46
C GLU A 403 6.04 25.86 20.96
N GLN A 404 5.45 24.74 21.34
CA GLN A 404 5.84 23.42 20.86
C GLN A 404 5.62 23.33 19.35
N MET A 405 6.67 23.02 18.61
CA MET A 405 6.60 22.79 17.16
C MET A 405 6.60 21.31 16.79
N ASP A 406 7.24 20.47 17.61
CA ASP A 406 7.27 19.03 17.41
C ASP A 406 6.15 18.31 18.16
N GLY A 407 5.81 17.09 17.73
CA GLY A 407 4.84 16.23 18.40
C GLY A 407 3.39 16.56 18.10
N CYS A 408 3.13 17.24 17.00
CA CYS A 408 1.80 17.58 16.52
C CYS A 408 1.62 17.18 15.05
N ASP A 409 2.30 16.14 14.60
CA ASP A 409 2.14 15.66 13.23
C ASP A 409 0.69 15.26 12.98
N ASP A 410 0.22 15.56 11.80
CA ASP A 410 -1.15 15.26 11.35
C ASP A 410 -1.05 14.17 10.28
N TYR A 411 -0.69 12.96 10.70
CA TYR A 411 -0.33 11.84 9.83
C TYR A 411 -1.25 11.69 8.62
N TYR A 412 -0.63 11.54 7.43
CA TYR A 412 -1.23 11.52 6.10
C TYR A 412 -1.81 12.85 5.63
N ASN A 413 -1.92 13.86 6.49
CA ASN A 413 -2.27 15.22 6.09
C ASN A 413 -1.01 16.05 5.89
N HIS A 414 -1.14 17.15 5.19
CA HIS A 414 -0.05 18.11 5.02
C HIS A 414 -0.60 19.52 4.82
N SER A 415 0.18 20.53 5.21
CA SER A 415 -0.24 21.93 5.12
C SER A 415 -0.48 22.39 3.68
N ILE A 416 0.20 21.81 2.69
CA ILE A 416 0.10 22.15 1.27
C ILE A 416 -0.58 21.04 0.48
N TYR A 417 -0.05 19.80 0.55
CA TYR A 417 -0.56 18.66 -0.21
C TYR A 417 -1.91 18.17 0.37
N PRO A 418 -2.89 17.78 -0.48
CA PRO A 418 -4.22 17.37 -0.01
C PRO A 418 -4.24 16.12 0.87
N GLY A 419 -3.14 15.38 0.95
CA GLY A 419 -2.99 14.21 1.80
C GLY A 419 -2.36 13.01 1.09
N TRP A 420 -2.05 11.97 1.86
CA TRP A 420 -1.40 10.74 1.39
C TRP A 420 -2.43 9.77 0.78
N HIS A 421 -3.04 10.16 -0.31
CA HIS A 421 -4.07 9.38 -1.01
C HIS A 421 -3.87 9.40 -2.53
N ASN A 422 -4.52 8.45 -3.21
CA ASN A 422 -4.64 8.42 -4.66
C ASN A 422 -6.12 8.12 -5.02
N HIS A 423 -6.78 8.99 -5.79
CA HIS A 423 -8.22 8.96 -6.08
C HIS A 423 -9.08 8.85 -4.80
N GLY A 424 -8.78 9.64 -3.78
CA GLY A 424 -9.52 9.67 -2.52
C GLY A 424 -9.29 8.47 -1.61
N MET A 425 -8.60 7.42 -2.05
CA MET A 425 -8.24 6.26 -1.24
C MET A 425 -6.86 6.42 -0.64
N GLY A 426 -6.75 6.28 0.68
CA GLY A 426 -5.47 6.34 1.39
C GLY A 426 -4.47 5.30 0.87
N ILE A 427 -3.20 5.69 0.73
CA ILE A 427 -2.12 4.80 0.26
C ILE A 427 -1.64 3.92 1.41
N GLY A 428 -1.68 4.43 2.64
CA GLY A 428 -1.30 3.74 3.87
C GLY A 428 -2.37 2.78 4.40
N ASN A 429 -2.36 2.58 5.71
CA ASN A 429 -3.26 1.64 6.36
C ASN A 429 -4.74 2.08 6.24
N PRO A 430 -5.64 1.23 5.74
CA PRO A 430 -7.05 1.60 5.53
C PRO A 430 -7.83 1.89 6.81
N LEU A 431 -7.33 1.51 8.00
CA LEU A 431 -7.96 1.84 9.28
C LEU A 431 -7.87 3.35 9.59
N VAL A 432 -6.94 4.07 8.95
CA VAL A 432 -7.01 5.52 8.81
C VAL A 432 -7.96 5.80 7.64
N PHE A 433 -9.23 6.08 7.96
CA PHE A 433 -10.28 6.18 6.94
C PHE A 433 -9.94 7.19 5.86
N SER A 434 -10.05 6.72 4.63
CA SER A 434 -9.73 7.48 3.42
C SER A 434 -10.61 8.72 3.26
N PRO A 435 -10.11 9.80 2.65
CA PRO A 435 -10.90 11.00 2.36
C PRO A 435 -12.18 10.75 1.57
N LEU A 436 -12.27 9.64 0.86
CA LEU A 436 -13.49 9.24 0.15
C LEU A 436 -14.72 9.18 1.06
N TYR A 437 -14.55 8.86 2.35
CA TYR A 437 -15.63 8.86 3.35
C TYR A 437 -16.08 10.27 3.76
N ASN A 438 -15.41 11.34 3.33
CA ASN A 438 -15.78 12.71 3.67
C ASN A 438 -16.91 13.23 2.77
N ASN A 439 -18.11 13.34 3.30
CA ASN A 439 -19.28 13.85 2.57
C ASN A 439 -19.20 15.34 2.23
N ASN A 440 -18.28 16.08 2.85
CA ASN A 440 -18.12 17.53 2.69
C ASN A 440 -17.15 17.94 1.57
N GLY A 441 -16.64 17.01 0.77
CA GLY A 441 -15.68 17.29 -0.29
C GLY A 441 -14.27 17.68 0.18
N SER A 442 -13.91 17.37 1.43
CA SER A 442 -12.56 17.57 1.94
C SER A 442 -11.70 16.34 1.67
N LEU A 443 -10.46 16.55 1.20
CA LEU A 443 -9.47 15.49 0.98
C LEU A 443 -8.57 15.24 2.21
N VAL A 444 -8.92 15.81 3.36
CA VAL A 444 -8.21 15.62 4.63
C VAL A 444 -8.59 14.27 5.25
N PHE A 445 -7.62 13.57 5.81
CA PHE A 445 -7.87 12.42 6.68
C PHE A 445 -8.41 12.93 8.03
N SER A 446 -9.72 12.83 8.22
CA SER A 446 -10.40 13.42 9.38
C SER A 446 -10.27 12.60 10.66
N GLY A 447 -9.71 11.40 10.60
CA GLY A 447 -9.61 10.47 11.71
C GLY A 447 -8.30 9.69 11.69
N ASN A 448 -7.17 10.38 11.72
CA ASN A 448 -5.85 9.75 11.67
C ASN A 448 -5.26 9.44 13.05
N ARG A 449 -5.90 9.88 14.15
CA ARG A 449 -5.53 9.51 15.52
C ARG A 449 -6.40 8.35 16.00
N LEU A 450 -5.83 7.16 15.99
CA LEU A 450 -6.59 5.96 16.33
C LEU A 450 -5.75 4.91 17.07
N LYS A 451 -6.44 3.97 17.72
CA LYS A 451 -5.90 2.69 18.20
C LYS A 451 -6.77 1.57 17.67
N SER A 452 -6.17 0.48 17.26
CA SER A 452 -6.91 -0.63 16.69
C SER A 452 -6.33 -1.98 17.07
N HIS A 453 -7.21 -2.98 17.05
CA HIS A 453 -6.90 -4.39 17.17
C HIS A 453 -7.47 -5.10 15.94
N HIS A 454 -6.63 -5.83 15.24
CA HIS A 454 -7.02 -6.60 14.08
C HIS A 454 -6.63 -8.07 14.25
N PHE A 455 -7.56 -8.95 13.92
CA PHE A 455 -7.36 -10.37 13.89
C PHE A 455 -7.73 -10.89 12.50
N GLY A 456 -6.87 -11.70 11.93
CA GLY A 456 -7.11 -12.36 10.65
C GLY A 456 -6.70 -13.81 10.67
N MET A 457 -7.46 -14.64 9.96
CA MET A 457 -7.08 -16.03 9.72
C MET A 457 -7.51 -16.49 8.34
N ASN A 458 -6.78 -17.43 7.78
CA ASN A 458 -7.14 -18.10 6.55
C ASN A 458 -6.77 -19.59 6.60
N GLY A 459 -7.34 -20.31 5.67
CA GLY A 459 -7.05 -21.72 5.54
C GLY A 459 -7.80 -22.35 4.38
N SER A 460 -7.82 -23.68 4.39
CA SER A 460 -8.48 -24.47 3.35
C SER A 460 -9.13 -25.72 3.92
N PHE A 461 -10.20 -26.17 3.29
CA PHE A 461 -10.90 -27.39 3.63
C PHE A 461 -11.41 -28.13 2.39
N GLY A 462 -11.90 -29.34 2.59
CA GLY A 462 -12.30 -30.22 1.50
C GLY A 462 -11.14 -31.05 0.92
N ASN A 463 -11.46 -32.04 0.12
CA ASN A 463 -10.47 -32.86 -0.56
C ASN A 463 -9.63 -31.99 -1.50
N LYS A 464 -8.29 -32.11 -1.46
CA LYS A 464 -7.36 -31.34 -2.28
C LYS A 464 -7.50 -29.82 -2.12
N HIS A 465 -7.91 -29.32 -0.94
CA HIS A 465 -8.06 -27.88 -0.67
C HIS A 465 -8.99 -27.15 -1.66
N LEU A 466 -10.15 -27.74 -1.95
CA LEU A 466 -11.14 -27.18 -2.89
C LEU A 466 -11.73 -25.85 -2.43
N PHE A 467 -11.89 -25.68 -1.13
CA PHE A 467 -12.45 -24.49 -0.53
C PHE A 467 -11.38 -23.76 0.27
N LEU A 468 -11.20 -22.49 -0.03
CA LEU A 468 -10.37 -21.57 0.74
C LEU A 468 -11.28 -20.66 1.55
N TYR A 469 -10.86 -20.26 2.72
CA TYR A 469 -11.59 -19.30 3.52
C TYR A 469 -10.65 -18.25 4.14
N ARG A 470 -11.23 -17.08 4.41
CA ARG A 470 -10.60 -16.00 5.15
C ARG A 470 -11.62 -15.40 6.10
N MET A 471 -11.18 -15.08 7.32
CA MET A 471 -11.97 -14.37 8.32
C MET A 471 -11.13 -13.23 8.88
N MET A 472 -11.75 -12.07 9.03
CA MET A 472 -11.12 -10.88 9.59
C MET A 472 -12.05 -10.23 10.59
N TYR A 473 -11.49 -9.74 11.68
CA TYR A 473 -12.15 -8.96 12.70
C TYR A 473 -11.28 -7.76 13.04
N THR A 474 -11.87 -6.58 13.08
CA THR A 474 -11.18 -5.34 13.46
C THR A 474 -12.02 -4.54 14.41
N TYR A 475 -11.39 -4.05 15.46
CA TYR A 475 -11.93 -3.06 16.36
C TYR A 475 -11.02 -1.85 16.39
N SER A 476 -11.56 -0.65 16.25
CA SER A 476 -10.80 0.60 16.34
C SER A 476 -11.51 1.66 17.16
N GLU A 477 -10.72 2.45 17.84
CA GLU A 477 -11.07 3.68 18.54
C GLU A 477 -10.43 4.85 17.82
N ASN A 478 -11.16 5.92 17.57
CA ASN A 478 -10.71 7.07 16.80
C ASN A 478 -11.03 8.38 17.51
N TRP A 479 -10.07 9.30 17.55
CA TRP A 479 -10.16 10.59 18.24
C TRP A 479 -10.21 11.80 17.30
N GLY A 480 -10.29 11.57 15.99
CA GLY A 480 -10.21 12.65 14.99
C GLY A 480 -8.77 12.93 14.56
N THR A 481 -8.42 14.18 14.36
CA THR A 481 -7.03 14.61 14.13
C THR A 481 -6.47 15.34 15.35
N TYR A 482 -5.19 15.67 15.34
CA TYR A 482 -4.60 16.45 16.42
C TYR A 482 -5.20 17.87 16.48
N PHE A 483 -5.39 18.50 15.32
CA PHE A 483 -5.91 19.86 15.22
C PHE A 483 -7.43 19.95 15.24
N ASN A 484 -8.15 18.89 14.87
CA ASN A 484 -9.60 18.79 14.86
C ASN A 484 -10.06 17.50 15.54
N PRO A 485 -9.91 17.39 16.87
CA PRO A 485 -10.35 16.21 17.60
C PRO A 485 -11.87 16.06 17.56
N PHE A 486 -12.36 14.84 17.56
CA PHE A 486 -13.79 14.59 17.72
C PHE A 486 -14.25 14.97 19.13
N ASN A 487 -15.46 15.52 19.27
CA ASN A 487 -16.05 15.83 20.56
C ASN A 487 -16.15 14.61 21.46
N GLU A 488 -16.40 13.45 20.86
CA GLU A 488 -16.45 12.16 21.53
C GLU A 488 -15.67 11.12 20.73
N LYS A 489 -15.00 10.22 21.43
CA LYS A 489 -14.31 9.09 20.80
C LYS A 489 -15.26 8.26 19.95
N LYS A 490 -14.85 7.95 18.72
CA LYS A 490 -15.60 7.12 17.78
C LYS A 490 -15.09 5.68 17.81
N TYR A 491 -16.01 4.76 17.54
CA TYR A 491 -15.73 3.32 17.58
C TYR A 491 -16.14 2.68 16.26
N THR A 492 -15.34 1.73 15.79
CA THR A 492 -15.67 0.92 14.62
C THR A 492 -15.32 -0.54 14.89
N THR A 493 -16.28 -1.42 14.66
CA THR A 493 -16.07 -2.86 14.58
C THR A 493 -16.41 -3.30 13.16
N SER A 494 -15.47 -3.98 12.49
CA SER A 494 -15.65 -4.48 11.11
C SER A 494 -15.28 -5.95 11.03
N MET A 495 -16.10 -6.73 10.34
CA MET A 495 -15.92 -8.16 10.15
C MET A 495 -16.00 -8.52 8.66
N LEU A 496 -15.24 -9.54 8.27
CA LEU A 496 -15.28 -10.15 6.93
C LEU A 496 -15.20 -11.67 7.06
N ALA A 497 -16.00 -12.36 6.27
CA ALA A 497 -15.87 -13.80 6.04
C ALA A 497 -15.96 -14.08 4.53
N ASP A 498 -14.92 -14.67 3.99
CA ASP A 498 -14.82 -15.08 2.57
C ASP A 498 -14.74 -16.60 2.46
N VAL A 499 -15.40 -17.14 1.45
CA VAL A 499 -15.21 -18.53 1.00
C VAL A 499 -15.01 -18.54 -0.50
N VAL A 500 -13.98 -19.24 -0.94
CA VAL A 500 -13.63 -19.34 -2.37
C VAL A 500 -13.56 -20.81 -2.76
N TYR A 501 -14.36 -21.19 -3.75
CA TYR A 501 -14.33 -22.50 -4.37
C TYR A 501 -13.38 -22.48 -5.59
N THR A 502 -12.38 -23.38 -5.57
CA THR A 502 -11.34 -23.49 -6.61
C THR A 502 -11.29 -24.92 -7.15
N PRO A 503 -12.13 -25.30 -8.13
CA PRO A 503 -12.12 -26.65 -8.68
C PRO A 503 -10.75 -27.00 -9.28
N CYS A 504 -10.23 -28.19 -8.97
CA CYS A 504 -8.87 -28.60 -9.37
C CYS A 504 -8.68 -28.74 -10.88
N LYS A 505 -9.72 -29.16 -11.59
CA LYS A 505 -9.69 -29.39 -13.05
C LYS A 505 -10.28 -28.22 -13.85
N SER A 506 -10.33 -27.03 -13.26
CA SER A 506 -10.95 -25.87 -13.88
C SER A 506 -10.14 -24.60 -13.63
N ASN A 507 -10.17 -23.68 -14.57
CA ASN A 507 -9.60 -22.35 -14.45
C ASN A 507 -10.54 -21.35 -13.75
N TRP A 508 -11.71 -21.79 -13.31
CA TRP A 508 -12.70 -20.96 -12.65
C TRP A 508 -12.48 -20.89 -11.14
N MET A 509 -12.85 -19.76 -10.58
CA MET A 509 -12.90 -19.50 -9.15
C MET A 509 -14.23 -18.79 -8.85
N PHE A 510 -14.89 -19.21 -7.79
CA PHE A 510 -16.16 -18.64 -7.32
C PHE A 510 -16.00 -18.24 -5.88
N SER A 511 -16.35 -16.99 -5.54
CA SER A 511 -16.26 -16.53 -4.16
C SER A 511 -17.57 -15.93 -3.67
N LEU A 512 -17.82 -16.15 -2.39
CA LEU A 512 -18.87 -15.50 -1.62
C LEU A 512 -18.21 -14.85 -0.40
N SER A 513 -18.49 -13.57 -0.20
CA SER A 513 -18.02 -12.81 0.95
C SER A 513 -19.20 -12.19 1.70
N LEU A 514 -19.14 -12.19 3.01
CA LEU A 514 -20.06 -11.50 3.90
C LEU A 514 -19.27 -10.51 4.74
N ALA A 515 -19.77 -9.29 4.88
CA ALA A 515 -19.14 -8.26 5.70
C ALA A 515 -20.19 -7.52 6.53
N PHE A 516 -19.71 -7.02 7.68
CA PHE A 516 -20.51 -6.32 8.66
C PHE A 516 -19.69 -5.24 9.35
N ASP A 517 -20.29 -4.04 9.54
CA ASP A 517 -19.74 -2.96 10.34
C ASP A 517 -20.75 -2.51 11.39
N LYS A 518 -20.22 -2.16 12.58
CA LYS A 518 -20.91 -1.40 13.60
C LYS A 518 -20.04 -0.20 13.97
N SER A 519 -20.48 1.02 13.61
CA SER A 519 -19.64 2.20 13.75
C SER A 519 -20.48 3.47 13.93
N ASN A 520 -19.98 4.37 14.78
CA ASN A 520 -20.48 5.73 14.86
C ASN A 520 -19.63 6.72 14.04
N LEU A 521 -18.75 6.21 13.15
CA LEU A 521 -17.94 6.99 12.21
C LEU A 521 -18.31 6.73 10.75
N ILE A 522 -18.41 5.46 10.35
CA ILE A 522 -18.74 5.05 8.97
C ILE A 522 -20.12 4.41 8.83
N GLY A 523 -20.91 4.39 9.90
CA GLY A 523 -22.25 3.81 9.92
C GLY A 523 -22.31 2.32 10.21
N ASN A 524 -23.55 1.79 10.24
CA ASN A 524 -23.80 0.37 10.45
C ASN A 524 -24.12 -0.26 9.09
N ASN A 525 -23.23 -1.10 8.60
CA ASN A 525 -23.26 -1.63 7.25
C ASN A 525 -23.23 -3.16 7.29
N TRP A 526 -23.91 -3.80 6.37
CA TRP A 526 -23.77 -5.23 6.14
C TRP A 526 -24.03 -5.57 4.67
N GLY A 527 -23.40 -6.60 4.16
CA GLY A 527 -23.58 -6.94 2.76
C GLY A 527 -22.96 -8.25 2.37
N ALA A 528 -23.24 -8.60 1.12
CA ALA A 528 -22.67 -9.76 0.45
C ALA A 528 -21.98 -9.33 -0.85
N MET A 529 -20.91 -10.02 -1.17
CA MET A 529 -20.18 -9.87 -2.42
C MET A 529 -20.03 -11.23 -3.08
N VAL A 530 -20.36 -11.30 -4.36
CA VAL A 530 -20.15 -12.49 -5.20
C VAL A 530 -19.12 -12.14 -6.25
N SER A 531 -18.15 -13.04 -6.44
CA SER A 531 -17.14 -12.89 -7.49
C SER A 531 -16.96 -14.19 -8.26
N ILE A 532 -16.80 -14.04 -9.56
CA ILE A 532 -16.46 -15.12 -10.48
C ILE A 532 -15.19 -14.71 -11.21
N ALA A 533 -14.17 -15.55 -11.19
CA ALA A 533 -12.94 -15.32 -11.91
C ALA A 533 -12.54 -16.53 -12.75
N ARG A 534 -11.92 -16.25 -13.88
CA ARG A 534 -11.25 -17.25 -14.72
C ARG A 534 -9.81 -16.85 -14.92
N ILE A 535 -8.89 -17.77 -14.67
CA ILE A 535 -7.45 -17.53 -14.75
C ILE A 535 -6.84 -18.61 -15.64
N GLY A 536 -6.00 -18.24 -16.59
CA GLY A 536 -5.42 -19.22 -17.49
C GLY A 536 -4.08 -18.78 -18.10
N VAL A 537 -3.46 -19.75 -18.76
CA VAL A 537 -2.28 -19.54 -19.62
C VAL A 537 -2.73 -19.76 -21.05
N ILE A 538 -2.33 -18.87 -21.96
CA ILE A 538 -2.63 -18.98 -23.40
C ILE A 538 -1.49 -19.73 -24.09
N LYS A 539 -0.23 -19.46 -23.67
CA LYS A 539 0.97 -20.05 -24.26
C LYS A 539 2.08 -20.16 -23.20
#